data_17981721efb74ac0f6759155364d885e
#
_entry.id   17981721efb74ac0f6759155364d885e
#
_cell.length_a   1.000
_cell.length_b   1.000
_cell.length_c   1.000
_cell.angle_alpha   90.00
_cell.angle_beta   90.00
_cell.angle_gamma   90.00
#
_symmetry.space_group_name_H-M   'P 1'
#
loop_
_entity.id
_entity.type
_entity.pdbx_description
1 polymer ?
#
loop_
_entity_poly.entity_id
_entity_poly.type
_entity_poly.pdbx_seq_one_letter_code
_entity_poly.pdbx_strand_id
1 'polypeptide(L)'
;MEINLNLKKVKFQDKVALFLFLLIFSPILFLLVKSFNQDTESLLYLFKNLLFEYSVNTIYLVLITSFFSLVIGIIPAWYVSNYQFAGRRIVDLILYLPLAIPTYIMAFTYSELLSFTGPFKITYDFLQIEILGILLAFSLYPYIYSVSRITYSLFGSRYYDMAKNLGLNGYQTILKVVLPLSRPAIFSGLFLVVMEVLNEYGAVKYFGVNTYTCLLYTSPSPRD
;
A
#
# COMPACT_ATOMS: atom_id res chain seq x y z
N MET A 1 7.75 51.40 5.48
CA MET A 1 7.27 50.41 4.51
C MET A 1 5.97 49.84 5.05
N GLU A 2 4.85 50.56 4.78
CA GLU A 2 3.52 50.15 5.28
C GLU A 2 3.00 49.03 4.41
N ILE A 3 2.79 47.85 5.03
CA ILE A 3 2.13 46.73 4.40
C ILE A 3 0.64 47.04 4.38
N ASN A 4 0.17 47.61 3.26
CA ASN A 4 -1.24 47.76 2.98
C ASN A 4 -1.88 46.38 2.81
N LEU A 5 -2.36 45.79 3.89
CA LEU A 5 -3.25 44.64 3.88
C LEU A 5 -4.58 45.06 3.26
N ASN A 6 -4.66 45.01 1.94
CA ASN A 6 -5.87 45.18 1.16
C ASN A 6 -6.83 44.03 1.54
N LEU A 7 -7.68 44.26 2.55
CA LEU A 7 -8.76 43.36 2.94
C LEU A 7 -9.74 43.27 1.77
N LYS A 8 -9.42 42.41 0.81
CA LYS A 8 -10.35 42.04 -0.27
C LYS A 8 -11.66 41.62 0.38
N LYS A 9 -12.76 42.26 0.01
CA LYS A 9 -14.12 41.81 0.38
C LYS A 9 -14.20 40.31 0.13
N VAL A 10 -14.35 39.55 1.23
CA VAL A 10 -14.49 38.10 1.22
C VAL A 10 -15.65 37.75 0.29
N LYS A 11 -15.35 37.19 -0.87
CA LYS A 11 -16.37 36.78 -1.85
C LYS A 11 -17.18 35.64 -1.27
N PHE A 12 -18.41 35.48 -1.72
CA PHE A 12 -19.28 34.36 -1.34
C PHE A 12 -18.57 33.00 -1.45
N GLN A 13 -17.75 32.83 -2.50
CA GLN A 13 -16.93 31.64 -2.75
C GLN A 13 -15.93 31.36 -1.59
N ASP A 14 -15.32 32.40 -1.03
CA ASP A 14 -14.37 32.24 0.08
C ASP A 14 -15.07 31.77 1.35
N LYS A 15 -16.31 32.22 1.59
CA LYS A 15 -17.14 31.77 2.71
C LYS A 15 -17.55 30.30 2.57
N VAL A 16 -17.93 29.89 1.34
CA VAL A 16 -18.27 28.49 1.04
C VAL A 16 -17.03 27.59 1.19
N ALA A 17 -15.87 28.02 0.69
CA ALA A 17 -14.62 27.29 0.84
C ALA A 17 -14.22 27.12 2.32
N LEU A 18 -14.35 28.21 3.11
CA LEU A 18 -14.09 28.15 4.56
C LEU A 18 -15.06 27.21 5.28
N PHE A 19 -16.34 27.26 4.93
CA PHE A 19 -17.34 26.35 5.51
C PHE A 19 -17.03 24.90 5.20
N LEU A 20 -16.73 24.57 3.94
CA LEU A 20 -16.34 23.22 3.53
C LEU A 20 -15.05 22.77 4.24
N PHE A 21 -14.06 23.64 4.35
CA PHE A 21 -12.83 23.37 5.08
C PHE A 21 -13.11 23.04 6.55
N LEU A 22 -13.92 23.87 7.25
CA LEU A 22 -14.29 23.62 8.64
C LEU A 22 -15.09 22.33 8.81
N LEU A 23 -15.97 22.02 7.88
CA LEU A 23 -16.77 20.79 7.89
C LEU A 23 -15.88 19.55 7.73
N ILE A 24 -14.91 19.57 6.80
CA ILE A 24 -13.96 18.47 6.58
C ILE A 24 -12.97 18.34 7.75
N PHE A 25 -12.57 19.48 8.34
CA PHE A 25 -11.58 19.50 9.43
C PHE A 25 -12.20 19.23 10.82
N SER A 26 -13.52 19.37 10.95
CA SER A 26 -14.21 19.21 12.25
C SER A 26 -14.03 17.85 12.90
N PRO A 27 -14.05 16.70 12.18
CA PRO A 27 -13.79 15.40 12.80
C PRO A 27 -12.37 15.28 13.33
N ILE A 28 -11.40 15.85 12.62
CA ILE A 28 -9.98 15.85 13.03
C ILE A 28 -9.79 16.67 14.30
N LEU A 29 -10.39 17.87 14.36
CA LEU A 29 -10.36 18.72 15.55
C LEU A 29 -11.05 18.04 16.73
N PHE A 30 -12.20 17.39 16.51
CA PHE A 30 -12.89 16.64 17.55
C PHE A 30 -12.03 15.50 18.12
N LEU A 31 -11.35 14.73 17.26
CA LEU A 31 -10.42 13.67 17.68
C LEU A 31 -9.24 14.23 18.47
N LEU A 32 -8.66 15.36 18.05
CA LEU A 32 -7.57 16.02 18.77
C LEU A 32 -8.02 16.46 20.18
N VAL A 33 -9.16 17.13 20.28
CA VAL A 33 -9.70 17.57 21.58
C VAL A 33 -9.99 16.37 22.49
N LYS A 34 -10.54 15.28 21.93
CA LYS A 34 -10.84 14.08 22.69
C LYS A 34 -9.57 13.36 23.16
N SER A 35 -8.50 13.39 22.37
CA SER A 35 -7.20 12.81 22.72
C SER A 35 -6.56 13.47 23.95
N PHE A 36 -6.78 14.76 24.16
CA PHE A 36 -6.27 15.46 25.35
C PHE A 36 -7.02 15.11 26.65
N ASN A 37 -8.23 14.53 26.54
CA ASN A 37 -9.08 14.18 27.67
C ASN A 37 -9.08 12.67 28.01
N GLN A 38 -8.15 11.89 27.46
CA GLN A 38 -8.08 10.46 27.73
C GLN A 38 -7.29 10.16 29.02
N ASP A 39 -7.75 9.10 29.75
CA ASP A 39 -7.08 8.60 30.94
C ASP A 39 -5.67 8.09 30.64
N THR A 40 -4.71 8.67 31.32
CA THR A 40 -3.28 8.33 31.18
C THR A 40 -2.97 6.87 31.54
N GLU A 41 -3.77 6.22 32.38
CA GLU A 41 -3.57 4.83 32.80
C GLU A 41 -3.80 3.85 31.65
N SER A 42 -4.85 4.03 30.86
CA SER A 42 -5.14 3.22 29.68
C SER A 42 -4.05 3.34 28.62
N LEU A 43 -3.54 4.53 28.40
CA LEU A 43 -2.41 4.78 27.50
C LEU A 43 -1.13 4.10 27.99
N LEU A 44 -0.81 4.20 29.28
CA LEU A 44 0.37 3.54 29.87
C LEU A 44 0.31 2.00 29.77
N TYR A 45 -0.87 1.41 29.94
CA TYR A 45 -1.07 -0.03 29.77
C TYR A 45 -0.82 -0.47 28.33
N LEU A 46 -1.37 0.26 27.36
CA LEU A 46 -1.14 0.02 25.93
C LEU A 46 0.35 0.12 25.59
N PHE A 47 1.02 1.18 26.07
CA PHE A 47 2.45 1.41 25.85
C PHE A 47 3.34 0.32 26.42
N LYS A 48 3.05 -0.20 27.59
CA LYS A 48 3.89 -1.20 28.26
C LYS A 48 3.71 -2.61 27.72
N ASN A 49 2.47 -3.01 27.37
CA ASN A 49 2.13 -4.42 27.16
C ASN A 49 1.82 -4.80 25.72
N LEU A 50 1.32 -3.89 24.91
CA LEU A 50 0.79 -4.21 23.59
C LEU A 50 1.59 -3.61 22.43
N LEU A 51 2.09 -2.37 22.59
CA LEU A 51 2.70 -1.64 21.48
C LEU A 51 3.89 -2.34 20.83
N PHE A 52 4.70 -3.05 21.58
CA PHE A 52 5.88 -3.72 21.03
C PHE A 52 5.46 -4.85 20.06
N GLU A 53 4.55 -5.71 20.47
CA GLU A 53 4.06 -6.82 19.65
C GLU A 53 3.36 -6.31 18.38
N TYR A 54 2.43 -5.35 18.55
CA TYR A 54 1.70 -4.74 17.42
C TYR A 54 2.62 -4.01 16.45
N SER A 55 3.67 -3.35 16.96
CA SER A 55 4.68 -2.70 16.11
C SER A 55 5.47 -3.70 15.29
N VAL A 56 5.97 -4.75 15.92
CA VAL A 56 6.76 -5.79 15.26
C VAL A 56 5.94 -6.46 14.18
N ASN A 57 4.72 -6.88 14.50
CA ASN A 57 3.83 -7.54 13.54
C ASN A 57 3.47 -6.61 12.36
N THR A 58 3.17 -5.34 12.63
CA THR A 58 2.85 -4.37 11.57
C THR A 58 4.05 -4.15 10.65
N ILE A 59 5.25 -3.92 11.21
CA ILE A 59 6.47 -3.72 10.43
C ILE A 59 6.80 -4.98 9.62
N TYR A 60 6.69 -6.15 10.23
CA TYR A 60 6.96 -7.43 9.56
C TYR A 60 6.01 -7.67 8.40
N LEU A 61 4.70 -7.44 8.59
CA LEU A 61 3.69 -7.53 7.54
C LEU A 61 3.99 -6.57 6.38
N VAL A 62 4.30 -5.30 6.70
CA VAL A 62 4.67 -4.28 5.71
C VAL A 62 5.91 -4.71 4.91
N LEU A 63 6.94 -5.24 5.57
CA LEU A 63 8.18 -5.66 4.90
C LEU A 63 7.95 -6.84 3.95
N ILE A 64 7.25 -7.88 4.39
CA ILE A 64 6.93 -9.04 3.53
C ILE A 64 6.10 -8.60 2.33
N THR A 65 4.99 -7.90 2.58
CA THR A 65 4.10 -7.44 1.51
C THR A 65 4.84 -6.55 0.51
N SER A 66 5.64 -5.60 1.00
CA SER A 66 6.43 -4.70 0.16
C SER A 66 7.44 -5.44 -0.69
N PHE A 67 8.17 -6.39 -0.11
CA PHE A 67 9.18 -7.17 -0.83
C PHE A 67 8.57 -7.98 -1.98
N PHE A 68 7.52 -8.74 -1.70
CA PHE A 68 6.86 -9.55 -2.73
C PHE A 68 6.14 -8.68 -3.77
N SER A 69 5.51 -7.58 -3.37
CA SER A 69 4.88 -6.64 -4.31
C SER A 69 5.89 -5.99 -5.25
N LEU A 70 7.10 -5.67 -4.77
CA LEU A 70 8.19 -5.16 -5.61
C LEU A 70 8.59 -6.17 -6.68
N VAL A 71 8.84 -7.41 -6.28
CA VAL A 71 9.26 -8.48 -7.21
C VAL A 71 8.17 -8.75 -8.25
N ILE A 72 6.92 -8.96 -7.80
CA ILE A 72 5.78 -9.29 -8.66
C ILE A 72 5.37 -8.10 -9.53
N GLY A 73 5.54 -6.86 -9.06
CA GLY A 73 5.15 -5.65 -9.79
C GLY A 73 6.17 -5.22 -10.84
N ILE A 74 7.47 -5.18 -10.49
CA ILE A 74 8.52 -4.63 -11.36
C ILE A 74 8.79 -5.53 -12.57
N ILE A 75 8.88 -6.85 -12.36
CA ILE A 75 9.24 -7.80 -13.43
C ILE A 75 8.25 -7.78 -14.59
N PRO A 76 6.93 -7.97 -14.38
CA PRO A 76 5.98 -7.90 -15.48
C PRO A 76 5.83 -6.48 -16.03
N ALA A 77 5.99 -5.42 -15.20
CA ALA A 77 5.98 -4.06 -15.69
C ALA A 77 7.07 -3.82 -16.74
N TRP A 78 8.29 -4.32 -16.50
CA TRP A 78 9.37 -4.25 -17.46
C TRP A 78 9.05 -5.05 -18.72
N TYR A 79 8.59 -6.29 -18.56
CA TYR A 79 8.32 -7.18 -19.69
C TYR A 79 7.21 -6.65 -20.61
N VAL A 80 6.07 -6.27 -20.01
CA VAL A 80 4.94 -5.74 -20.79
C VAL A 80 5.25 -4.39 -21.44
N SER A 81 6.13 -3.57 -20.86
CA SER A 81 6.47 -2.27 -21.44
C SER A 81 7.41 -2.37 -22.65
N ASN A 82 8.38 -3.29 -22.60
CA ASN A 82 9.48 -3.30 -23.58
C ASN A 82 9.35 -4.38 -24.66
N TYR A 83 8.54 -5.42 -24.43
CA TYR A 83 8.38 -6.50 -25.40
C TYR A 83 7.00 -6.49 -26.05
N GLN A 84 6.97 -6.80 -27.35
CA GLN A 84 5.74 -7.01 -28.09
C GLN A 84 5.52 -8.50 -28.28
N PHE A 85 4.40 -9.01 -27.77
CA PHE A 85 4.00 -10.42 -27.87
C PHE A 85 2.49 -10.53 -28.09
N ALA A 86 2.07 -11.68 -28.62
CA ALA A 86 0.65 -11.95 -28.82
C ALA A 86 -0.09 -11.96 -27.49
N GLY A 87 -1.22 -11.23 -27.41
CA GLY A 87 -2.01 -11.14 -26.17
C GLY A 87 -1.51 -10.10 -25.15
N ARG A 88 -0.50 -9.27 -25.46
CA ARG A 88 0.06 -8.25 -24.55
C ARG A 88 -1.02 -7.41 -23.85
N ARG A 89 -2.07 -6.97 -24.60
CA ARG A 89 -3.16 -6.16 -24.02
C ARG A 89 -3.98 -6.93 -22.99
N ILE A 90 -4.20 -8.23 -23.23
CA ILE A 90 -4.95 -9.09 -22.31
C ILE A 90 -4.13 -9.34 -21.05
N VAL A 91 -2.85 -9.65 -21.19
CA VAL A 91 -1.93 -9.82 -20.06
C VAL A 91 -1.83 -8.53 -19.22
N ASP A 92 -1.71 -7.38 -19.89
CA ASP A 92 -1.70 -6.07 -19.22
C ASP A 92 -2.97 -5.85 -18.40
N LEU A 93 -4.15 -6.16 -18.95
CA LEU A 93 -5.42 -6.03 -18.24
C LEU A 93 -5.51 -7.01 -17.05
N ILE A 94 -5.10 -8.26 -17.24
CA ILE A 94 -5.12 -9.28 -16.17
C ILE A 94 -4.22 -8.86 -15.00
N LEU A 95 -3.07 -8.22 -15.27
CA LEU A 95 -2.16 -7.75 -14.23
C LEU A 95 -2.75 -6.63 -13.35
N TYR A 96 -3.79 -5.92 -13.81
CA TYR A 96 -4.55 -4.97 -12.99
C TYR A 96 -5.72 -5.61 -12.22
N LEU A 97 -6.16 -6.81 -12.63
CA LEU A 97 -7.37 -7.44 -12.10
C LEU A 97 -7.36 -7.61 -10.57
N PRO A 98 -6.25 -7.99 -9.92
CA PRO A 98 -6.24 -8.15 -8.46
C PRO A 98 -6.64 -6.90 -7.69
N LEU A 99 -6.36 -5.70 -8.22
CA LEU A 99 -6.75 -4.44 -7.59
C LEU A 99 -8.27 -4.22 -7.53
N ALA A 100 -9.03 -4.88 -8.41
CA ALA A 100 -10.48 -4.80 -8.41
C ALA A 100 -11.14 -5.68 -7.33
N ILE A 101 -10.38 -6.59 -6.73
CA ILE A 101 -10.86 -7.53 -5.71
C ILE A 101 -10.46 -7.00 -4.33
N PRO A 102 -11.40 -6.77 -3.41
CA PRO A 102 -11.07 -6.38 -2.05
C PRO A 102 -10.13 -7.39 -1.37
N THR A 103 -9.11 -6.88 -0.68
CA THR A 103 -8.05 -7.68 -0.05
C THR A 103 -8.56 -8.74 0.90
N TYR A 104 -9.61 -8.44 1.69
CA TYR A 104 -10.20 -9.40 2.61
C TYR A 104 -10.91 -10.57 1.89
N ILE A 105 -11.50 -10.34 0.71
CA ILE A 105 -12.10 -11.40 -0.12
C ILE A 105 -11.00 -12.31 -0.66
N MET A 106 -9.88 -11.73 -1.12
CA MET A 106 -8.72 -12.50 -1.54
C MET A 106 -8.20 -13.38 -0.39
N ALA A 107 -7.98 -12.79 0.78
CA ALA A 107 -7.49 -13.49 1.96
C ALA A 107 -8.42 -14.65 2.35
N PHE A 108 -9.73 -14.41 2.42
CA PHE A 108 -10.74 -15.42 2.71
C PHE A 108 -10.74 -16.55 1.66
N THR A 109 -10.83 -16.19 0.38
CA THR A 109 -10.93 -17.18 -0.69
C THR A 109 -9.70 -18.09 -0.77
N TYR A 110 -8.49 -17.52 -0.67
CA TYR A 110 -7.27 -18.33 -0.72
C TYR A 110 -7.09 -19.19 0.53
N SER A 111 -7.44 -18.68 1.71
CA SER A 111 -7.39 -19.50 2.92
C SER A 111 -8.36 -20.67 2.88
N GLU A 112 -9.59 -20.48 2.38
CA GLU A 112 -10.57 -21.54 2.19
C GLU A 112 -10.13 -22.56 1.12
N LEU A 113 -9.60 -22.10 -0.01
CA LEU A 113 -9.08 -22.99 -1.07
C LEU A 113 -7.98 -23.91 -0.56
N LEU A 114 -7.11 -23.41 0.30
CA LEU A 114 -5.93 -24.11 0.81
C LEU A 114 -6.22 -24.85 2.13
N SER A 115 -7.37 -24.62 2.77
CA SER A 115 -7.74 -25.25 4.03
C SER A 115 -7.92 -26.77 3.89
N PHE A 116 -7.91 -27.47 5.03
CA PHE A 116 -8.18 -28.92 5.09
C PHE A 116 -9.57 -29.28 4.54
N THR A 117 -10.55 -28.40 4.72
CA THR A 117 -11.92 -28.54 4.19
C THR A 117 -12.04 -28.13 2.74
N GLY A 118 -11.04 -27.44 2.20
CA GLY A 118 -11.01 -26.98 0.83
C GLY A 118 -10.67 -28.05 -0.20
N PRO A 119 -10.69 -27.72 -1.49
CA PRO A 119 -10.46 -28.67 -2.58
C PRO A 119 -9.06 -29.27 -2.58
N PHE A 120 -8.05 -28.55 -2.05
CA PHE A 120 -6.66 -29.00 -2.01
C PHE A 120 -6.31 -29.82 -0.75
N LYS A 121 -7.17 -29.80 0.27
CA LYS A 121 -7.03 -30.59 1.53
C LYS A 121 -5.64 -30.51 2.17
N ILE A 122 -5.07 -29.31 2.24
CA ILE A 122 -3.73 -29.11 2.79
C ILE A 122 -3.82 -29.01 4.32
N THR A 123 -3.03 -29.84 5.03
CA THR A 123 -3.04 -29.94 6.50
C THR A 123 -2.13 -28.87 7.17
N TYR A 124 -1.86 -27.77 6.50
CA TYR A 124 -1.01 -26.70 7.01
C TYR A 124 -1.86 -25.56 7.58
N ASP A 125 -1.42 -24.95 8.67
CA ASP A 125 -2.09 -23.76 9.22
C ASP A 125 -1.73 -22.55 8.35
N PHE A 126 -2.71 -22.12 7.54
CA PHE A 126 -2.54 -20.98 6.63
C PHE A 126 -2.80 -19.61 7.28
N LEU A 127 -3.28 -19.60 8.53
CA LEU A 127 -3.57 -18.34 9.23
C LEU A 127 -2.31 -17.75 9.88
N GLN A 128 -1.24 -17.60 9.09
CA GLN A 128 0.04 -17.05 9.52
C GLN A 128 0.32 -15.70 8.86
N ILE A 129 1.07 -14.87 9.55
CA ILE A 129 1.41 -13.51 9.09
C ILE A 129 2.20 -13.51 7.77
N GLU A 130 3.04 -14.51 7.53
CA GLU A 130 3.82 -14.66 6.31
C GLU A 130 2.91 -14.88 5.10
N ILE A 131 1.93 -15.75 5.25
CA ILE A 131 0.98 -16.07 4.20
C ILE A 131 0.08 -14.88 3.94
N LEU A 132 -0.39 -14.21 4.99
CA LEU A 132 -1.13 -12.97 4.86
C LEU A 132 -0.32 -11.93 4.07
N GLY A 133 0.95 -11.74 4.39
CA GLY A 133 1.83 -10.79 3.70
C GLY A 133 1.99 -11.11 2.21
N ILE A 134 2.11 -12.39 1.85
CA ILE A 134 2.16 -12.83 0.45
C ILE A 134 0.83 -12.61 -0.25
N LEU A 135 -0.30 -12.93 0.37
CA LEU A 135 -1.64 -12.70 -0.20
C LEU A 135 -1.92 -11.22 -0.44
N LEU A 136 -1.56 -10.37 0.53
CA LEU A 136 -1.64 -8.92 0.36
C LEU A 136 -0.74 -8.43 -0.78
N ALA A 137 0.45 -9.02 -0.94
CA ALA A 137 1.33 -8.68 -2.05
C ALA A 137 0.70 -9.03 -3.40
N PHE A 138 0.03 -10.17 -3.53
CA PHE A 138 -0.71 -10.55 -4.73
C PHE A 138 -1.90 -9.62 -5.03
N SER A 139 -2.49 -9.00 -4.02
CA SER A 139 -3.56 -8.03 -4.20
C SER A 139 -3.03 -6.63 -4.55
N LEU A 140 -1.90 -6.22 -3.97
CA LEU A 140 -1.42 -4.84 -3.99
C LEU A 140 -0.27 -4.58 -4.98
N TYR A 141 0.37 -5.62 -5.57
CA TYR A 141 1.43 -5.40 -6.57
C TYR A 141 1.01 -4.51 -7.75
N PRO A 142 -0.27 -4.43 -8.16
CA PRO A 142 -0.64 -3.59 -9.29
C PRO A 142 -0.39 -2.10 -9.07
N TYR A 143 -0.27 -1.63 -7.82
CA TYR A 143 0.17 -0.26 -7.52
C TYR A 143 1.59 -0.02 -8.04
N ILE A 144 2.52 -0.93 -7.74
CA ILE A 144 3.91 -0.84 -8.22
C ILE A 144 3.97 -1.10 -9.73
N TYR A 145 3.21 -2.09 -10.21
CA TYR A 145 3.13 -2.42 -11.62
C TYR A 145 2.71 -1.22 -12.46
N SER A 146 1.63 -0.52 -12.09
CA SER A 146 1.07 0.59 -12.86
C SER A 146 2.06 1.74 -13.03
N VAL A 147 2.67 2.19 -11.94
CA VAL A 147 3.61 3.33 -11.96
C VAL A 147 4.90 2.94 -12.68
N SER A 148 5.42 1.74 -12.41
CA SER A 148 6.62 1.23 -13.08
C SER A 148 6.40 1.03 -14.57
N ARG A 149 5.25 0.49 -14.97
CA ARG A 149 4.90 0.27 -16.38
C ARG A 149 4.85 1.57 -17.18
N ILE A 150 4.22 2.62 -16.62
CA ILE A 150 4.18 3.94 -17.27
C ILE A 150 5.61 4.46 -17.45
N THR A 151 6.42 4.39 -16.42
CA THR A 151 7.81 4.86 -16.44
C THR A 151 8.63 4.11 -17.49
N TYR A 152 8.53 2.77 -17.53
CA TYR A 152 9.25 1.96 -18.51
C TYR A 152 8.75 2.18 -19.94
N SER A 153 7.47 2.48 -20.15
CA SER A 153 6.95 2.79 -21.48
C SER A 153 7.46 4.14 -22.01
N LEU A 154 7.72 5.11 -21.12
CA LEU A 154 8.20 6.44 -21.50
C LEU A 154 9.71 6.47 -21.77
N PHE A 155 10.47 5.76 -20.97
CA PHE A 155 11.93 5.88 -20.95
C PHE A 155 12.68 4.59 -21.24
N GLY A 156 12.08 3.42 -20.98
CA GLY A 156 12.79 2.15 -20.87
C GLY A 156 13.54 1.74 -22.14
N SER A 157 12.91 1.77 -23.31
CA SER A 157 13.55 1.33 -24.55
C SER A 157 14.70 2.24 -24.97
N ARG A 158 14.53 3.56 -24.90
CA ARG A 158 15.55 4.53 -25.30
C ARG A 158 16.84 4.39 -24.48
N TYR A 159 16.73 4.37 -23.17
CA TYR A 159 17.90 4.24 -22.28
C TYR A 159 18.50 2.85 -22.34
N TYR A 160 17.69 1.82 -22.56
CA TYR A 160 18.17 0.46 -22.76
C TYR A 160 19.04 0.34 -24.01
N ASP A 161 18.59 0.88 -25.14
CA ASP A 161 19.35 0.85 -26.40
C ASP A 161 20.60 1.72 -26.34
N MET A 162 20.53 2.91 -25.71
CA MET A 162 21.71 3.75 -25.48
C MET A 162 22.78 3.02 -24.65
N ALA A 163 22.38 2.37 -23.58
CA ALA A 163 23.28 1.64 -22.70
C ALA A 163 23.93 0.43 -23.40
N LYS A 164 23.18 -0.27 -24.26
CA LYS A 164 23.72 -1.33 -25.10
C LYS A 164 24.73 -0.82 -26.10
N ASN A 165 24.47 0.32 -26.74
CA ASN A 165 25.41 0.96 -27.68
C ASN A 165 26.70 1.41 -26.99
N LEU A 166 26.66 1.66 -25.67
CA LEU A 166 27.82 1.94 -24.83
C LEU A 166 28.53 0.66 -24.33
N GLY A 167 28.14 -0.52 -24.80
CA GLY A 167 28.80 -1.79 -24.49
C GLY A 167 28.31 -2.49 -23.22
N LEU A 168 27.23 -2.01 -22.58
CA LEU A 168 26.65 -2.71 -21.44
C LEU A 168 25.85 -3.94 -21.88
N ASN A 169 26.01 -5.05 -21.17
CA ASN A 169 25.15 -6.21 -21.39
C ASN A 169 23.73 -5.96 -20.82
N GLY A 170 22.73 -6.79 -21.19
CA GLY A 170 21.33 -6.59 -20.82
C GLY A 170 21.09 -6.52 -19.31
N TYR A 171 21.75 -7.35 -18.53
CA TYR A 171 21.64 -7.38 -17.07
C TYR A 171 22.23 -6.09 -16.43
N GLN A 172 23.42 -5.68 -16.90
CA GLN A 172 24.05 -4.45 -16.45
C GLN A 172 23.22 -3.21 -16.80
N THR A 173 22.60 -3.20 -17.97
CA THR A 173 21.69 -2.13 -18.40
C THR A 173 20.50 -1.98 -17.46
N ILE A 174 19.87 -3.10 -17.10
CA ILE A 174 18.74 -3.08 -16.16
C ILE A 174 19.18 -2.56 -14.79
N LEU A 175 20.23 -3.11 -14.21
CA LEU A 175 20.65 -2.77 -12.85
C LEU A 175 21.30 -1.39 -12.73
N LYS A 176 22.10 -0.96 -13.73
CA LYS A 176 22.89 0.27 -13.65
C LYS A 176 22.18 1.48 -14.25
N VAL A 177 21.21 1.28 -15.14
CA VAL A 177 20.55 2.37 -15.87
C VAL A 177 19.04 2.40 -15.60
N VAL A 178 18.32 1.33 -15.95
CA VAL A 178 16.87 1.32 -15.93
C VAL A 178 16.32 1.38 -14.51
N LEU A 179 16.81 0.52 -13.64
CA LEU A 179 16.34 0.44 -12.25
C LEU A 179 16.64 1.73 -11.44
N PRO A 180 17.85 2.31 -11.50
CA PRO A 180 18.10 3.60 -10.86
C PRO A 180 17.23 4.75 -11.39
N LEU A 181 16.99 4.79 -12.69
CA LEU A 181 16.16 5.84 -13.31
C LEU A 181 14.68 5.71 -12.91
N SER A 182 14.21 4.50 -12.69
CA SER A 182 12.82 4.23 -12.28
C SER A 182 12.59 4.29 -10.76
N ARG A 183 13.62 4.51 -9.96
CA ARG A 183 13.50 4.57 -8.48
C ARG A 183 12.37 5.47 -8.00
N PRO A 184 12.18 6.72 -8.46
CA PRO A 184 11.11 7.59 -7.97
C PRO A 184 9.73 6.98 -8.20
N ALA A 185 9.52 6.34 -9.35
CA ALA A 185 8.28 5.66 -9.70
C ALA A 185 8.04 4.43 -8.82
N ILE A 186 9.06 3.60 -8.63
CA ILE A 186 9.00 2.41 -7.79
C ILE A 186 8.70 2.81 -6.34
N PHE A 187 9.36 3.83 -5.81
CA PHE A 187 9.11 4.32 -4.45
C PHE A 187 7.70 4.89 -4.29
N SER A 188 7.15 5.58 -5.28
CA SER A 188 5.77 6.06 -5.21
C SER A 188 4.75 4.91 -5.19
N GLY A 189 4.95 3.87 -6.01
CA GLY A 189 4.13 2.66 -5.97
C GLY A 189 4.27 1.89 -4.66
N LEU A 190 5.50 1.78 -4.15
CA LEU A 190 5.77 1.16 -2.86
C LEU A 190 5.10 1.90 -1.70
N PHE A 191 5.13 3.23 -1.72
CA PHE A 191 4.45 4.04 -0.71
C PHE A 191 2.94 3.78 -0.69
N LEU A 192 2.30 3.63 -1.86
CA LEU A 192 0.89 3.25 -1.93
C LEU A 192 0.64 1.87 -1.33
N VAL A 193 1.49 0.88 -1.62
CA VAL A 193 1.39 -0.46 -1.00
C VAL A 193 1.50 -0.37 0.52
N VAL A 194 2.49 0.37 1.04
CA VAL A 194 2.67 0.54 2.49
C VAL A 194 1.45 1.19 3.14
N MET A 195 0.91 2.25 2.52
CA MET A 195 -0.29 2.92 3.03
C MET A 195 -1.50 1.99 3.04
N GLU A 196 -1.67 1.16 2.02
CA GLU A 196 -2.77 0.20 1.94
C GLU A 196 -2.64 -0.90 2.99
N VAL A 197 -1.44 -1.46 3.19
CA VAL A 197 -1.18 -2.45 4.25
C VAL A 197 -1.45 -1.88 5.64
N LEU A 198 -1.05 -0.63 5.89
CA LEU A 198 -1.30 0.04 7.17
C LEU A 198 -2.78 0.33 7.42
N ASN A 199 -3.60 0.42 6.38
CA ASN A 199 -5.04 0.61 6.48
C ASN A 199 -5.83 -0.71 6.45
N GLU A 200 -5.16 -1.84 6.16
CA GLU A 200 -5.83 -3.12 6.02
C GLU A 200 -6.31 -3.66 7.37
N TYR A 201 -7.63 -3.78 7.52
CA TYR A 201 -8.27 -4.34 8.71
C TYR A 201 -8.88 -5.71 8.46
N GLY A 202 -9.58 -5.88 7.34
CA GLY A 202 -10.41 -7.04 7.06
C GLY A 202 -9.60 -8.34 6.98
N ALA A 203 -8.58 -8.37 6.14
CA ALA A 203 -7.70 -9.53 5.99
C ALA A 203 -6.89 -9.82 7.25
N VAL A 204 -6.38 -8.76 7.90
CA VAL A 204 -5.59 -8.88 9.14
C VAL A 204 -6.44 -9.44 10.28
N LYS A 205 -7.68 -8.98 10.44
CA LYS A 205 -8.62 -9.48 11.44
C LYS A 205 -8.99 -10.95 11.18
N TYR A 206 -9.20 -11.31 9.92
CA TYR A 206 -9.53 -12.68 9.52
C TYR A 206 -8.40 -13.66 9.85
N PHE A 207 -7.13 -13.24 9.64
CA PHE A 207 -5.95 -14.02 9.98
C PHE A 207 -5.60 -14.00 11.48
N GLY A 208 -6.29 -13.20 12.29
CA GLY A 208 -6.02 -13.09 13.73
C GLY A 208 -4.68 -12.44 14.06
N VAL A 209 -4.11 -11.65 13.15
CA VAL A 209 -2.81 -10.98 13.33
C VAL A 209 -2.98 -9.69 14.11
N ASN A 210 -2.22 -9.52 15.17
CA ASN A 210 -2.24 -8.32 16.00
C ASN A 210 -1.44 -7.19 15.35
N THR A 211 -2.14 -6.27 14.66
CA THR A 211 -1.55 -5.06 14.06
C THR A 211 -2.17 -3.80 14.64
N TYR A 212 -1.56 -2.64 14.37
CA TYR A 212 -2.11 -1.35 14.80
C TYR A 212 -3.54 -1.12 14.33
N THR A 213 -3.88 -1.54 13.11
CA THR A 213 -5.23 -1.41 12.58
C THR A 213 -6.22 -2.24 13.40
N CYS A 214 -5.86 -3.48 13.78
CA CYS A 214 -6.66 -4.29 14.70
C CYS A 214 -6.83 -3.60 16.06
N LEU A 215 -5.77 -3.03 16.62
CA LEU A 215 -5.84 -2.33 17.90
C LEU A 215 -6.82 -1.16 17.86
N LEU A 216 -6.76 -0.33 16.80
CA LEU A 216 -7.64 0.83 16.63
C LEU A 216 -9.12 0.46 16.57
N TYR A 217 -9.46 -0.66 15.91
CA TYR A 217 -10.86 -1.08 15.72
C TYR A 217 -11.39 -2.02 16.79
N THR A 218 -10.51 -2.64 17.61
CA THR A 218 -10.92 -3.61 18.64
C THR A 218 -10.70 -3.13 20.07
N SER A 219 -10.05 -1.98 20.27
CA SER A 219 -9.93 -1.38 21.59
C SER A 219 -11.31 -1.07 22.16
N PRO A 220 -11.63 -1.51 23.39
CA PRO A 220 -12.91 -1.20 24.02
C PRO A 220 -13.09 0.32 24.09
N SER A 221 -14.27 0.78 23.70
CA SER A 221 -14.65 2.19 23.93
C SER A 221 -14.73 2.43 25.42
N PRO A 222 -14.30 3.61 25.96
CA PRO A 222 -14.46 3.93 27.37
C PRO A 222 -15.92 3.95 27.87
N ARG A 223 -16.88 3.53 27.05
CA ARG A 223 -18.31 3.47 27.35
C ARG A 223 -18.87 2.04 27.40
N ASP A 224 -18.06 1.01 27.16
CA ASP A 224 -18.40 -0.41 27.32
C ASP A 224 -17.75 -0.91 28.63
#